data_67a875043f32817b64dafc5b8e02fc36
#
_entry.id   67a875043f32817b64dafc5b8e02fc36
#
_cell.length_a   1.000
_cell.length_b   1.000
_cell.length_c   1.000
_cell.angle_alpha   90.00
_cell.angle_beta   90.00
_cell.angle_gamma   90.00
#
_symmetry.space_group_name_H-M   'P 1'
#
loop_
_entity.id
_entity.type
_entity.pdbx_description
1 polymer ?
#
loop_
_entity_poly.entity_id
_entity_poly.type
_entity_poly.pdbx_seq_one_letter_code
_entity_poly.pdbx_strand_id
1 'polypeptide(L)'
;MKLKNILIVVKDIEKSKQFYHDLFGLDTILDNDGNMILTEGLVLQDEKIWKDFLDKDIVHKNNSCELYFEEKNIEAFVEKLEKLYPSVEYVNRLLTHSWGQKIVRFYDPDGNLVEVGTTMS
;
A
#
# COMPACT_ATOMS: atom_id res chain seq x y z
N MET A 1 1.81 25.21 -6.89
CA MET A 1 1.10 23.93 -7.11
C MET A 1 1.90 22.80 -6.50
N LYS A 2 1.22 21.79 -5.93
CA LYS A 2 1.89 20.72 -5.20
C LYS A 2 1.07 19.44 -5.33
N LEU A 3 1.72 18.31 -5.64
CA LEU A 3 1.10 17.00 -5.50
C LEU A 3 1.06 16.68 -4.01
N LYS A 4 -0.12 16.76 -3.41
CA LYS A 4 -0.28 16.66 -1.96
C LYS A 4 -0.59 15.24 -1.49
N ASN A 5 -1.49 14.55 -2.18
CA ASN A 5 -1.95 13.23 -1.78
C ASN A 5 -2.04 12.30 -2.98
N ILE A 6 -1.89 11.01 -2.69
CA ILE A 6 -2.23 9.93 -3.61
C ILE A 6 -3.34 9.13 -2.94
N LEU A 7 -4.40 8.86 -3.69
CA LEU A 7 -5.59 8.17 -3.18
C LEU A 7 -5.65 6.76 -3.73
N ILE A 8 -5.88 5.80 -2.84
CA ILE A 8 -6.19 4.42 -3.23
C ILE A 8 -7.59 4.06 -2.74
N VAL A 9 -8.27 3.22 -3.51
CA VAL A 9 -9.64 2.82 -3.22
C VAL A 9 -9.63 1.50 -2.47
N VAL A 10 -10.37 1.43 -1.37
CA VAL A 10 -10.39 0.26 -0.48
C VAL A 10 -11.82 -0.11 -0.12
N LYS A 11 -12.07 -1.40 0.07
CA LYS A 11 -13.40 -1.92 0.43
C LYS A 11 -13.68 -1.78 1.92
N ASP A 12 -12.66 -1.93 2.74
CA ASP A 12 -12.76 -1.87 4.20
C ASP A 12 -11.67 -0.94 4.72
N ILE A 13 -12.03 0.29 5.02
CA ILE A 13 -11.09 1.34 5.42
C ILE A 13 -10.35 0.99 6.71
N GLU A 14 -11.04 0.40 7.69
CA GLU A 14 -10.42 0.05 8.96
C GLU A 14 -9.38 -1.07 8.81
N LYS A 15 -9.68 -2.05 7.97
CA LYS A 15 -8.75 -3.13 7.63
C LYS A 15 -7.52 -2.59 6.92
N SER A 16 -7.70 -1.70 5.97
CA SER A 16 -6.59 -1.08 5.23
C SER A 16 -5.76 -0.16 6.10
N LYS A 17 -6.41 0.61 6.98
CA LYS A 17 -5.73 1.42 7.98
C LYS A 17 -4.78 0.57 8.82
N GLN A 18 -5.27 -0.57 9.31
CA GLN A 18 -4.46 -1.47 10.12
C GLN A 18 -3.29 -2.06 9.32
N PHE A 19 -3.53 -2.46 8.08
CA PHE A 19 -2.51 -2.98 7.18
C PHE A 19 -1.36 -1.98 6.99
N TYR A 20 -1.68 -0.73 6.66
CA TYR A 20 -0.65 0.29 6.42
C TYR A 20 0.03 0.77 7.71
N HIS A 21 -0.67 0.71 8.84
CA HIS A 21 -0.06 0.99 10.14
C HIS A 21 0.91 -0.13 10.54
N ASP A 22 0.47 -1.38 10.49
CA ASP A 22 1.26 -2.52 10.95
C ASP A 22 2.54 -2.70 10.13
N LEU A 23 2.45 -2.56 8.81
CA LEU A 23 3.57 -2.85 7.93
C LEU A 23 4.47 -1.64 7.68
N PHE A 24 3.91 -0.45 7.60
CA PHE A 24 4.64 0.73 7.15
C PHE A 24 4.70 1.86 8.19
N GLY A 25 4.05 1.68 9.32
CA GLY A 25 4.04 2.70 10.38
C GLY A 25 3.27 3.96 10.03
N LEU A 26 2.37 3.90 9.05
CA LEU A 26 1.57 5.07 8.69
C LEU A 26 0.44 5.27 9.70
N ASP A 27 0.24 6.52 10.12
CA ASP A 27 -0.77 6.90 11.10
C ASP A 27 -1.86 7.74 10.45
N THR A 28 -3.07 7.71 11.04
CA THR A 28 -4.17 8.54 10.58
C THR A 28 -3.93 10.00 10.97
N ILE A 29 -3.96 10.90 9.99
CA ILE A 29 -3.92 12.34 10.21
C ILE A 29 -5.33 12.89 10.34
N LEU A 30 -6.24 12.45 9.46
CA LEU A 30 -7.60 12.96 9.40
C LEU A 30 -8.55 11.89 8.89
N ASP A 31 -9.62 11.67 9.62
CA ASP A 31 -10.68 10.73 9.25
C ASP A 31 -11.93 11.53 8.89
N ASN A 32 -12.29 11.52 7.59
CA ASN A 32 -13.43 12.23 7.06
C ASN A 32 -14.60 11.29 6.74
N ASP A 33 -14.74 10.20 7.48
CA ASP A 33 -15.83 9.22 7.28
C ASP A 33 -15.91 8.74 5.82
N GLY A 34 -15.09 7.75 5.51
CA GLY A 34 -15.00 7.20 4.16
C GLY A 34 -13.85 7.77 3.33
N ASN A 35 -13.12 8.74 3.87
CA ASN A 35 -11.90 9.30 3.28
C ASN A 35 -10.92 9.56 4.40
N MET A 36 -9.87 8.75 4.48
CA MET A 36 -8.91 8.80 5.59
C MET A 36 -7.53 9.18 5.07
N ILE A 37 -7.00 10.29 5.58
CA ILE A 37 -5.66 10.76 5.21
C ILE A 37 -4.67 10.18 6.20
N LEU A 38 -3.67 9.47 5.68
CA LEU A 38 -2.57 8.91 6.45
C LEU A 38 -1.33 9.79 6.32
N THR A 39 -0.36 9.56 7.18
CA THR A 39 0.95 10.20 7.07
C THR A 39 1.55 9.92 5.68
N GLU A 40 2.44 10.80 5.24
CA GLU A 40 3.11 10.74 3.93
C GLU A 40 2.18 10.90 2.72
N GLY A 41 0.94 11.35 2.95
CA GLY A 41 0.04 11.74 1.87
C GLY A 41 -0.71 10.59 1.21
N LEU A 42 -0.72 9.41 1.82
CA LEU A 42 -1.57 8.31 1.33
C LEU A 42 -2.99 8.50 1.84
N VAL A 43 -3.98 8.45 0.94
CA VAL A 43 -5.39 8.56 1.29
C VAL A 43 -6.09 7.25 1.02
N LEU A 44 -6.83 6.76 2.01
CA LEU A 44 -7.70 5.58 1.87
C LEU A 44 -9.11 6.07 1.61
N GLN A 45 -9.68 5.65 0.49
CA GLN A 45 -11.02 6.08 0.06
C GLN A 45 -11.96 4.89 0.01
N ASP A 46 -13.11 5.02 0.67
CA ASP A 46 -14.16 4.01 0.60
C ASP A 46 -14.64 3.82 -0.84
N GLU A 47 -14.70 2.57 -1.28
CA GLU A 47 -15.03 2.21 -2.67
C GLU A 47 -16.44 2.64 -3.07
N LYS A 48 -17.44 2.40 -2.20
CA LYS A 48 -18.83 2.72 -2.53
C LYS A 48 -19.02 4.22 -2.75
N ILE A 49 -18.46 5.02 -1.86
CA ILE A 49 -18.53 6.48 -1.96
C ILE A 49 -17.84 6.95 -3.23
N TRP A 50 -16.67 6.37 -3.54
CA TRP A 50 -15.89 6.75 -4.72
C TRP A 50 -16.62 6.42 -6.01
N LYS A 51 -17.23 5.24 -6.11
CA LYS A 51 -18.04 4.86 -7.28
C LYS A 51 -19.22 5.82 -7.47
N ASP A 52 -19.86 6.23 -6.41
CA ASP A 52 -20.97 7.19 -6.48
C ASP A 52 -20.50 8.56 -6.95
N PHE A 53 -19.34 9.02 -6.48
CA PHE A 53 -18.77 10.29 -6.90
C PHE A 53 -18.42 10.32 -8.38
N LEU A 54 -17.83 9.24 -8.87
CA LEU A 54 -17.31 9.19 -10.23
C LEU A 54 -18.32 8.65 -11.24
N ASP A 55 -19.34 7.94 -10.78
CA ASP A 55 -20.26 7.16 -11.62
C ASP A 55 -19.47 6.22 -12.55
N LYS A 56 -18.48 5.53 -11.96
CA LYS A 56 -17.58 4.62 -12.67
C LYS A 56 -17.26 3.41 -11.83
N ASP A 57 -17.02 2.29 -12.49
CA ASP A 57 -16.56 1.08 -11.82
C ASP A 57 -15.08 1.19 -11.43
N ILE A 58 -14.74 0.50 -10.35
CA ILE A 58 -13.35 0.41 -9.88
C ILE A 58 -12.75 -0.88 -10.46
N VAL A 59 -11.57 -0.75 -11.04
CA VAL A 59 -10.82 -1.89 -11.57
C VAL A 59 -9.69 -2.20 -10.60
N HIS A 60 -9.90 -3.21 -9.76
CA HIS A 60 -8.87 -3.68 -8.83
C HIS A 60 -7.79 -4.47 -9.56
N LYS A 61 -6.59 -4.51 -9.02
CA LYS A 61 -5.47 -5.26 -9.60
C LYS A 61 -5.17 -4.90 -11.04
N ASN A 62 -5.31 -3.63 -11.39
CA ASN A 62 -5.02 -3.20 -12.75
C ASN A 62 -3.52 -3.03 -13.03
N ASN A 63 -2.68 -3.04 -11.99
CA ASN A 63 -1.22 -2.96 -12.06
C ASN A 63 -0.70 -1.70 -12.75
N SER A 64 -1.50 -0.64 -12.76
CA SER A 64 -1.16 0.62 -13.45
C SER A 64 -0.44 1.62 -12.56
N CYS A 65 -0.28 1.29 -11.28
CA CYS A 65 0.32 2.18 -10.28
C CYS A 65 0.90 1.32 -9.17
N GLU A 66 1.91 1.82 -8.49
CA GLU A 66 2.43 1.14 -7.30
C GLU A 66 2.72 2.13 -6.19
N LEU A 67 2.69 1.64 -4.95
CA LEU A 67 3.24 2.34 -3.80
C LEU A 67 4.62 1.76 -3.54
N TYR A 68 5.64 2.63 -3.51
CA TYR A 68 7.01 2.20 -3.28
C TYR A 68 7.48 2.67 -1.91
N PHE A 69 7.97 1.72 -1.09
CA PHE A 69 8.53 1.99 0.23
C PHE A 69 9.98 1.53 0.28
N GLU A 70 10.82 2.27 0.99
CA GLU A 70 12.20 1.86 1.24
C GLU A 70 12.34 1.28 2.64
N GLU A 71 13.07 0.17 2.77
CA GLU A 71 13.34 -0.48 4.05
C GLU A 71 14.75 -1.07 4.06
N LYS A 72 15.58 -0.60 4.97
CA LYS A 72 16.97 -1.08 5.09
C LYS A 72 17.03 -2.56 5.46
N ASN A 73 16.19 -2.98 6.40
CA ASN A 73 16.14 -4.37 6.87
C ASN A 73 14.95 -5.08 6.23
N ILE A 74 15.08 -5.34 4.92
CA ILE A 74 13.96 -5.90 4.16
C ILE A 74 13.64 -7.34 4.56
N GLU A 75 14.62 -8.11 5.04
CA GLU A 75 14.38 -9.47 5.54
C GLU A 75 13.47 -9.45 6.77
N ALA A 76 13.71 -8.54 7.71
CA ALA A 76 12.84 -8.37 8.87
C ALA A 76 11.45 -7.90 8.48
N PHE A 77 11.34 -7.05 7.45
CA PHE A 77 10.06 -6.63 6.92
C PHE A 77 9.27 -7.82 6.35
N VAL A 78 9.92 -8.67 5.57
CA VAL A 78 9.27 -9.86 4.99
C VAL A 78 8.80 -10.82 6.09
N GLU A 79 9.60 -11.01 7.15
CA GLU A 79 9.19 -11.83 8.28
C GLU A 79 7.93 -11.26 8.96
N LYS A 80 7.89 -9.96 9.17
CA LYS A 80 6.72 -9.28 9.75
C LYS A 80 5.50 -9.42 8.84
N LEU A 81 5.69 -9.21 7.54
CA LEU A 81 4.62 -9.35 6.54
C LEU A 81 4.00 -10.75 6.62
N GLU A 82 4.81 -11.78 6.58
CA GLU A 82 4.33 -13.16 6.58
C GLU A 82 3.72 -13.56 7.92
N LYS A 83 4.22 -13.00 9.02
CA LYS A 83 3.67 -13.27 10.35
C LYS A 83 2.29 -12.63 10.54
N LEU A 84 2.11 -11.38 10.13
CA LEU A 84 0.88 -10.62 10.35
C LEU A 84 -0.15 -10.86 9.25
N TYR A 85 0.31 -11.10 8.03
CA TYR A 85 -0.54 -11.25 6.85
C TYR A 85 -0.12 -12.48 6.04
N PRO A 86 -0.28 -13.70 6.59
CA PRO A 86 0.21 -14.93 5.95
C PRO A 86 -0.45 -15.24 4.63
N SER A 87 -1.63 -14.67 4.36
CA SER A 87 -2.34 -14.86 3.09
C SER A 87 -2.00 -13.81 2.04
N VAL A 88 -0.95 -12.99 2.27
CA VAL A 88 -0.54 -11.97 1.32
C VAL A 88 -0.27 -12.59 -0.05
N GLU A 89 -0.74 -11.91 -1.10
CA GLU A 89 -0.51 -12.35 -2.47
C GLU A 89 0.74 -11.66 -3.02
N TYR A 90 1.78 -12.44 -3.30
CA TYR A 90 3.02 -11.90 -3.89
C TYR A 90 2.89 -11.74 -5.40
N VAL A 91 3.49 -10.67 -5.92
CA VAL A 91 3.82 -10.56 -7.34
C VAL A 91 5.18 -11.23 -7.56
N ASN A 92 6.16 -10.87 -6.71
CA ASN A 92 7.41 -11.61 -6.62
C ASN A 92 7.90 -11.61 -5.19
N ARG A 93 8.48 -12.73 -4.77
CA ARG A 93 9.12 -12.81 -3.46
C ARG A 93 10.43 -12.05 -3.48
N LEU A 94 11.06 -11.94 -2.31
CA LEU A 94 12.33 -11.21 -2.17
C LEU A 94 13.34 -11.69 -3.21
N LEU A 95 13.84 -10.76 -4.00
CA LEU A 95 14.87 -11.01 -5.00
C LEU A 95 15.93 -9.91 -4.95
N THR A 96 17.10 -10.19 -5.51
CA THR A 96 18.20 -9.24 -5.58
C THR A 96 18.44 -8.88 -7.04
N HIS A 97 18.38 -7.58 -7.35
CA HIS A 97 18.74 -7.09 -8.68
C HIS A 97 20.25 -7.14 -8.89
N SER A 98 20.68 -7.10 -10.15
CA SER A 98 22.10 -7.13 -10.52
C SER A 98 22.90 -5.97 -9.93
N TRP A 99 22.26 -4.86 -9.63
CA TRP A 99 22.89 -3.69 -8.98
C TRP A 99 22.89 -3.75 -7.46
N GLY A 100 22.46 -4.89 -6.86
CA GLY A 100 22.54 -5.15 -5.43
C GLY A 100 21.32 -4.80 -4.62
N GLN A 101 20.35 -4.08 -5.18
CA GLN A 101 19.12 -3.76 -4.48
C GLN A 101 18.24 -5.00 -4.33
N LYS A 102 17.70 -5.21 -3.14
CA LYS A 102 16.71 -6.24 -2.87
C LYS A 102 15.32 -5.63 -2.92
N ILE A 103 14.38 -6.34 -3.52
CA ILE A 103 12.98 -5.90 -3.62
C ILE A 103 12.01 -7.05 -3.40
N VAL A 104 10.79 -6.71 -2.98
CA VAL A 104 9.65 -7.61 -2.89
C VAL A 104 8.42 -6.85 -3.37
N ARG A 105 7.53 -7.51 -4.13
CA ARG A 105 6.27 -6.92 -4.59
C ARG A 105 5.11 -7.79 -4.15
N PHE A 106 4.05 -7.15 -3.69
CA PHE A 106 2.84 -7.84 -3.25
C PHE A 106 1.64 -6.91 -3.37
N TYR A 107 0.45 -7.48 -3.17
CA TYR A 107 -0.78 -6.69 -3.19
C TYR A 107 -1.24 -6.40 -1.77
N ASP A 108 -1.83 -5.22 -1.58
CA ASP A 108 -2.56 -4.90 -0.37
C ASP A 108 -3.91 -5.66 -0.37
N PRO A 109 -4.75 -5.55 0.68
CA PRO A 109 -6.02 -6.29 0.72
C PRO A 109 -6.97 -6.03 -0.44
N ASP A 110 -6.83 -4.93 -1.16
CA ASP A 110 -7.71 -4.55 -2.27
C ASP A 110 -7.06 -4.72 -3.64
N GLY A 111 -5.86 -5.28 -3.71
CA GLY A 111 -5.17 -5.47 -4.96
C GLY A 111 -4.38 -4.26 -5.43
N ASN A 112 -4.09 -3.29 -4.55
CA ASN A 112 -3.16 -2.21 -4.86
C ASN A 112 -1.74 -2.76 -4.80
N LEU A 113 -0.95 -2.46 -5.84
CA LEU A 113 0.42 -2.97 -5.95
C LEU A 113 1.36 -2.23 -5.01
N VAL A 114 2.11 -2.97 -4.23
CA VAL A 114 3.10 -2.43 -3.29
C VAL A 114 4.47 -3.02 -3.60
N GLU A 115 5.47 -2.18 -3.66
CA GLU A 115 6.87 -2.59 -3.77
C GLU A 115 7.63 -2.06 -2.57
N VAL A 116 8.43 -2.93 -1.95
CA VAL A 116 9.37 -2.53 -0.91
C VAL A 116 10.77 -2.87 -1.40
N GLY A 117 11.66 -1.90 -1.33
CA GLY A 117 13.04 -2.06 -1.75
C GLY A 117 14.02 -1.57 -0.72
N THR A 118 15.26 -2.09 -0.76
CA THR A 118 16.33 -1.57 0.07
C THR A 118 16.75 -0.20 -0.43
N THR A 119 17.30 0.61 0.49
CA THR A 119 17.80 1.94 0.10
C THR A 119 18.96 1.80 -0.90
N MET A 120 18.94 2.71 -1.87
CA MET A 120 19.99 2.88 -2.87
C MET A 120 20.86 4.07 -2.42
N SER A 121 21.98 3.78 -1.82
CA SER A 121 22.88 4.85 -1.35
C SER A 121 24.16 4.89 -2.14
#